data_e4ab2a05d984cb376681a94a7b7f6e7a
#
_entry.id   e4ab2a05d984cb376681a94a7b7f6e7a
#
_cell.length_a   1.000
_cell.length_b   1.000
_cell.length_c   1.000
_cell.angle_alpha   90.00
_cell.angle_beta   90.00
_cell.angle_gamma   90.00
#
_symmetry.space_group_name_H-M   'P 1'
#
loop_
_entity.id
_entity.type
_entity.pdbx_description
1 polymer ?
#
loop_
_entity_poly.entity_id
_entity_poly.type
_entity_poly.pdbx_seq_one_letter_code
_entity_poly.pdbx_strand_id
1 'polypeptide(L)'
;MKDLHEIVSALKLLAKELGKTPTIIEFIDNCEVSKRQIHKHGHSNLCRMAGLEPNTNSQQKPEQILESKPPKILIFDIETAPIMAYTYGLWNQNISTGYILKDWYVLSFAAKWAGEKKVYYFDVRNNGEDDKEVCREAWKLLDQADILIGHNSDKFDIKKLNTRFLFHDMPPVGKKKTIDTLKIAKKYFKITSNKLDYIASFLGLEGKKVSKKFSQQEMWKECCKGNHEAFKENEKYNIQDIVVTENVFNKLKTWDESINIQAYTQRVTCICGNESFKKEGFSYTKTGAFQRYRCTKCKKVHTSKYNHIPKEDKRNMTFK
;
A
#
# COMPACT_ATOMS: atom_id res chain seq x y z
N MET A 1 -41.92 4.23 -33.81
CA MET A 1 -40.48 3.95 -33.55
C MET A 1 -39.73 4.62 -34.70
N LYS A 2 -38.84 5.52 -34.40
CA LYS A 2 -38.00 6.18 -35.42
C LYS A 2 -37.20 5.15 -36.21
N ASP A 3 -37.11 5.30 -37.51
CA ASP A 3 -36.26 4.47 -38.34
C ASP A 3 -34.77 4.88 -38.19
N LEU A 4 -33.84 4.13 -38.81
CA LEU A 4 -32.40 4.39 -38.67
C LEU A 4 -31.99 5.77 -39.24
N HIS A 5 -32.64 6.18 -40.33
CA HIS A 5 -32.32 7.46 -40.97
C HIS A 5 -32.81 8.63 -40.09
N GLU A 6 -33.99 8.53 -39.50
CA GLU A 6 -34.54 9.49 -38.54
C GLU A 6 -33.66 9.61 -37.28
N ILE A 7 -33.14 8.47 -36.77
CA ILE A 7 -32.24 8.45 -35.61
C ILE A 7 -30.94 9.17 -35.92
N VAL A 8 -30.32 8.89 -37.08
CA VAL A 8 -29.06 9.54 -37.50
C VAL A 8 -29.26 11.03 -37.75
N SER A 9 -30.39 11.42 -38.37
CA SER A 9 -30.73 12.83 -38.61
C SER A 9 -30.94 13.59 -37.30
N ALA A 10 -31.65 13.00 -36.33
CA ALA A 10 -31.84 13.59 -35.01
C ALA A 10 -30.51 13.78 -34.26
N LEU A 11 -29.60 12.78 -34.32
CA LEU A 11 -28.28 12.89 -33.73
C LEU A 11 -27.45 14.02 -34.33
N LYS A 12 -27.52 14.19 -35.66
CA LYS A 12 -26.82 15.24 -36.39
C LYS A 12 -27.32 16.65 -36.03
N LEU A 13 -28.65 16.79 -35.88
CA LEU A 13 -29.27 18.05 -35.46
C LEU A 13 -28.88 18.41 -34.05
N LEU A 14 -28.96 17.49 -33.10
CA LEU A 14 -28.58 17.70 -31.71
C LEU A 14 -27.09 18.04 -31.59
N ALA A 15 -26.22 17.39 -32.36
CA ALA A 15 -24.80 17.72 -32.38
C ALA A 15 -24.53 19.15 -32.83
N LYS A 16 -25.31 19.66 -33.81
CA LYS A 16 -25.22 21.04 -34.30
C LYS A 16 -25.68 22.03 -33.21
N GLU A 17 -26.74 21.72 -32.49
CA GLU A 17 -27.25 22.54 -31.38
C GLU A 17 -26.28 22.58 -30.20
N LEU A 18 -25.67 21.45 -29.83
CA LEU A 18 -24.75 21.35 -28.71
C LEU A 18 -23.31 21.80 -29.04
N GLY A 19 -22.98 21.99 -30.33
CA GLY A 19 -21.63 22.28 -30.79
C GLY A 19 -20.60 21.16 -30.50
N LYS A 20 -21.06 19.95 -30.19
CA LYS A 20 -20.24 18.76 -29.87
C LYS A 20 -20.98 17.49 -30.20
N THR A 21 -20.28 16.36 -30.28
CA THR A 21 -20.92 15.04 -30.39
C THR A 21 -21.71 14.73 -29.12
N PRO A 22 -23.04 14.48 -29.20
CA PRO A 22 -23.85 14.17 -28.02
C PRO A 22 -23.42 12.87 -27.34
N THR A 23 -23.50 12.82 -26.02
CA THR A 23 -23.43 11.55 -25.27
C THR A 23 -24.71 10.73 -25.44
N ILE A 24 -24.67 9.43 -25.07
CA ILE A 24 -25.86 8.58 -25.11
C ILE A 24 -26.99 9.18 -24.27
N ILE A 25 -26.67 9.75 -23.12
CA ILE A 25 -27.65 10.34 -22.20
C ILE A 25 -28.26 11.59 -22.83
N GLU A 26 -27.43 12.53 -23.30
CA GLU A 26 -27.91 13.74 -23.99
C GLU A 26 -28.79 13.40 -25.21
N PHE A 27 -28.45 12.32 -25.93
CA PHE A 27 -29.23 11.90 -27.08
C PHE A 27 -30.61 11.31 -26.71
N ILE A 28 -30.67 10.53 -25.62
CA ILE A 28 -31.94 9.97 -25.10
C ILE A 28 -32.83 11.11 -24.59
N ASP A 29 -32.24 12.04 -23.81
CA ASP A 29 -33.02 13.06 -23.13
C ASP A 29 -33.58 14.14 -24.07
N ASN A 30 -32.97 14.35 -25.26
CA ASN A 30 -33.35 15.42 -26.18
C ASN A 30 -34.01 14.96 -27.47
N CYS A 31 -33.97 13.68 -27.82
CA CYS A 31 -34.35 13.25 -29.17
C CYS A 31 -35.46 12.18 -29.27
N GLU A 32 -36.22 11.90 -28.23
CA GLU A 32 -37.27 10.83 -28.21
C GLU A 32 -36.77 9.51 -28.82
N VAL A 33 -35.51 9.15 -28.58
CA VAL A 33 -34.90 7.90 -29.04
C VAL A 33 -34.72 6.97 -27.84
N SER A 34 -35.25 5.77 -27.92
CA SER A 34 -35.13 4.84 -26.81
C SER A 34 -33.74 4.25 -26.69
N LYS A 35 -33.35 3.96 -25.48
CA LYS A 35 -32.06 3.26 -25.17
C LYS A 35 -31.91 1.97 -25.98
N ARG A 36 -33.01 1.24 -26.23
CA ARG A 36 -33.03 0.00 -27.01
C ARG A 36 -32.68 0.23 -28.49
N GLN A 37 -33.18 1.34 -29.09
CA GLN A 37 -32.84 1.73 -30.47
C GLN A 37 -31.36 2.10 -30.61
N ILE A 38 -30.80 2.83 -29.66
CA ILE A 38 -29.39 3.19 -29.67
C ILE A 38 -28.50 1.92 -29.49
N HIS A 39 -28.86 1.02 -28.59
CA HIS A 39 -28.14 -0.24 -28.40
C HIS A 39 -28.19 -1.16 -29.62
N LYS A 40 -29.28 -1.20 -30.35
CA LYS A 40 -29.44 -2.01 -31.57
C LYS A 40 -28.42 -1.64 -32.65
N HIS A 41 -28.10 -0.37 -32.81
CA HIS A 41 -27.19 0.13 -33.84
C HIS A 41 -25.80 0.49 -33.33
N GLY A 42 -25.63 0.67 -32.02
CA GLY A 42 -24.42 1.12 -31.37
C GLY A 42 -24.21 2.64 -31.53
N HIS A 43 -24.08 3.37 -30.42
CA HIS A 43 -23.90 4.85 -30.42
C HIS A 43 -22.73 5.31 -31.29
N SER A 44 -21.59 4.65 -31.22
CA SER A 44 -20.41 4.98 -32.03
C SER A 44 -20.64 4.81 -33.53
N ASN A 45 -21.47 3.83 -33.94
CA ASN A 45 -21.86 3.64 -35.32
C ASN A 45 -22.81 4.75 -35.78
N LEU A 46 -23.80 5.10 -34.96
CA LEU A 46 -24.70 6.20 -35.23
C LEU A 46 -23.95 7.53 -35.40
N CYS A 47 -22.95 7.81 -34.55
CA CYS A 47 -22.10 8.97 -34.69
C CYS A 47 -21.37 8.98 -36.05
N ARG A 48 -20.74 7.87 -36.44
CA ARG A 48 -20.03 7.77 -37.72
C ARG A 48 -20.96 7.97 -38.91
N MET A 49 -22.16 7.37 -38.85
CA MET A 49 -23.19 7.56 -39.88
C MET A 49 -23.70 9.02 -39.97
N ALA A 50 -23.68 9.73 -38.85
CA ALA A 50 -24.01 11.16 -38.77
C ALA A 50 -22.82 12.06 -39.18
N GLY A 51 -21.66 11.50 -39.51
CA GLY A 51 -20.45 12.27 -39.83
C GLY A 51 -19.82 12.91 -38.59
N LEU A 52 -20.08 12.36 -37.42
CA LEU A 52 -19.55 12.82 -36.12
C LEU A 52 -18.46 11.88 -35.62
N GLU A 53 -17.40 12.42 -35.04
CA GLU A 53 -16.45 11.63 -34.27
C GLU A 53 -17.16 11.08 -33.02
N PRO A 54 -17.18 9.76 -32.80
CA PRO A 54 -17.78 9.21 -31.61
C PRO A 54 -17.11 9.78 -30.37
N ASN A 55 -17.88 10.18 -29.36
CA ASN A 55 -17.33 10.39 -28.03
C ASN A 55 -16.72 9.06 -27.57
N THR A 56 -15.45 8.85 -27.87
CA THR A 56 -14.70 7.86 -27.14
C THR A 56 -14.77 8.33 -25.71
N ASN A 57 -15.15 7.44 -24.77
CA ASN A 57 -14.91 7.62 -23.33
C ASN A 57 -13.40 7.57 -23.09
N SER A 58 -12.65 8.44 -23.75
CA SER A 58 -11.46 8.98 -23.18
C SER A 58 -11.98 9.89 -22.05
N GLN A 59 -12.14 9.35 -20.83
CA GLN A 59 -11.80 10.16 -19.67
C GLN A 59 -10.61 10.97 -20.16
N GLN A 60 -10.74 12.30 -20.26
CA GLN A 60 -9.60 13.17 -20.45
C GLN A 60 -8.59 12.70 -19.41
N LYS A 61 -7.60 11.94 -19.87
CA LYS A 61 -6.45 11.66 -19.00
C LYS A 61 -6.02 13.03 -18.57
N PRO A 62 -6.00 13.33 -17.26
CA PRO A 62 -5.37 14.57 -16.83
C PRO A 62 -4.02 14.58 -17.54
N GLU A 63 -3.72 15.59 -18.30
CA GLU A 63 -2.44 15.83 -18.97
C GLU A 63 -1.32 16.13 -17.95
N GLN A 64 -1.50 15.72 -16.72
CA GLN A 64 -0.40 15.60 -15.78
C GLN A 64 0.45 14.43 -16.24
N ILE A 65 1.49 14.75 -16.99
CA ILE A 65 2.63 13.88 -17.21
C ILE A 65 3.09 13.48 -15.79
N LEU A 66 2.73 12.27 -15.37
CA LEU A 66 3.24 11.71 -14.12
C LEU A 66 4.77 11.67 -14.28
N GLU A 67 5.46 12.57 -13.58
CA GLU A 67 6.90 12.52 -13.54
C GLU A 67 7.32 11.13 -13.05
N SER A 68 8.10 10.45 -13.87
CA SER A 68 8.67 9.16 -13.52
C SER A 68 9.65 9.36 -12.35
N LYS A 69 9.20 9.08 -11.15
CA LYS A 69 10.02 9.13 -9.91
C LYS A 69 10.06 7.77 -9.25
N PRO A 70 11.20 7.34 -8.72
CA PRO A 70 11.22 6.19 -7.83
C PRO A 70 10.34 6.50 -6.61
N PRO A 71 9.55 5.52 -6.11
CA PRO A 71 8.69 5.75 -4.97
C PRO A 71 9.51 6.08 -3.72
N LYS A 72 9.04 7.02 -2.93
CA LYS A 72 9.57 7.29 -1.59
C LYS A 72 9.12 6.18 -0.65
N ILE A 73 10.04 5.37 -0.20
CA ILE A 73 9.77 4.21 0.67
C ILE A 73 10.24 4.53 2.07
N LEU A 74 9.32 4.52 3.03
CA LEU A 74 9.60 4.73 4.45
C LEU A 74 9.52 3.42 5.20
N ILE A 75 10.59 3.06 5.92
CA ILE A 75 10.58 2.00 6.92
C ILE A 75 10.31 2.66 8.27
N PHE A 76 9.37 2.15 9.04
CA PHE A 76 8.97 2.75 10.32
C PHE A 76 8.56 1.70 11.35
N ASP A 77 8.61 2.10 12.61
CA ASP A 77 8.23 1.30 13.78
C ASP A 77 7.88 2.23 14.94
N ILE A 78 6.97 1.78 15.84
CA ILE A 78 6.61 2.51 17.05
C ILE A 78 6.77 1.65 18.30
N GLU A 79 7.08 2.32 19.41
CA GLU A 79 6.93 1.74 20.74
C GLU A 79 5.78 2.42 21.47
N THR A 80 5.00 1.66 22.22
CA THR A 80 3.85 2.19 22.94
C THR A 80 3.95 1.89 24.44
N ALA A 81 3.44 2.82 25.24
CA ALA A 81 3.23 2.58 26.66
C ALA A 81 2.23 1.45 26.88
N PRO A 82 2.42 0.59 27.88
CA PRO A 82 1.41 -0.35 28.31
C PRO A 82 0.20 0.36 28.94
N ILE A 83 -0.98 -0.25 28.86
CA ILE A 83 -2.13 0.17 29.64
C ILE A 83 -1.84 -0.10 31.13
N MET A 84 -2.20 0.86 31.99
CA MET A 84 -2.20 0.68 33.43
C MET A 84 -3.63 0.48 33.92
N ALA A 85 -3.88 -0.62 34.61
CA ALA A 85 -5.22 -0.93 35.11
C ALA A 85 -5.16 -1.69 36.45
N TYR A 86 -6.20 -1.56 37.26
CA TYR A 86 -6.42 -2.45 38.40
C TYR A 86 -6.86 -3.84 37.94
N THR A 87 -6.34 -4.87 38.59
CA THR A 87 -6.73 -6.26 38.35
C THR A 87 -6.78 -7.02 39.67
N TYR A 88 -7.69 -7.97 39.78
CA TYR A 88 -7.82 -8.83 40.97
C TYR A 88 -6.98 -10.09 40.90
N GLY A 89 -6.38 -10.39 39.72
CA GLY A 89 -5.54 -11.56 39.53
C GLY A 89 -4.61 -11.41 38.34
N LEU A 90 -3.69 -12.38 38.16
CA LEU A 90 -2.69 -12.34 37.11
C LEU A 90 -3.09 -13.12 35.85
N TRP A 91 -3.98 -14.10 36.00
CA TRP A 91 -4.29 -15.03 34.92
C TRP A 91 -5.78 -14.94 34.51
N ASN A 92 -6.04 -15.10 33.23
CA ASN A 92 -7.39 -15.14 32.64
C ASN A 92 -8.30 -13.97 33.05
N GLN A 93 -7.71 -12.76 33.17
CA GLN A 93 -8.46 -11.56 33.57
C GLN A 93 -9.08 -10.89 32.33
N ASN A 94 -10.37 -10.59 32.43
CA ASN A 94 -11.08 -9.73 31.50
C ASN A 94 -11.25 -8.37 32.20
N ILE A 95 -10.37 -7.40 31.89
CA ILE A 95 -10.31 -6.11 32.56
C ILE A 95 -11.35 -5.18 31.95
N SER A 96 -12.33 -4.75 32.75
CA SER A 96 -13.29 -3.72 32.33
C SER A 96 -12.59 -2.38 32.14
N THR A 97 -13.06 -1.59 31.15
CA THR A 97 -12.54 -0.26 30.87
C THR A 97 -12.61 0.69 32.08
N GLY A 98 -13.56 0.48 32.99
CA GLY A 98 -13.66 1.25 34.25
C GLY A 98 -12.50 1.03 35.24
N TYR A 99 -11.67 0.00 35.04
CA TYR A 99 -10.47 -0.26 35.84
C TYR A 99 -9.19 0.31 35.21
N ILE A 100 -9.27 0.92 34.01
CA ILE A 100 -8.11 1.53 33.36
C ILE A 100 -7.76 2.82 34.10
N LEU A 101 -6.54 2.89 34.60
CA LEU A 101 -5.97 4.08 35.26
C LEU A 101 -5.36 5.02 34.23
N LYS A 102 -4.63 4.45 33.27
CA LYS A 102 -3.98 5.16 32.17
C LYS A 102 -4.07 4.33 30.91
N ASP A 103 -4.50 4.95 29.83
CA ASP A 103 -4.49 4.31 28.51
C ASP A 103 -3.11 4.38 27.88
N TRP A 104 -2.90 3.62 26.83
CA TRP A 104 -1.65 3.61 26.08
C TRP A 104 -1.46 4.90 25.26
N TYR A 105 -0.23 5.25 25.03
CA TYR A 105 0.20 6.33 24.14
C TYR A 105 1.47 5.92 23.40
N VAL A 106 1.91 6.67 22.38
CA VAL A 106 3.14 6.38 21.64
C VAL A 106 4.34 6.85 22.46
N LEU A 107 5.18 5.92 22.89
CA LEU A 107 6.46 6.24 23.59
C LEU A 107 7.50 6.78 22.64
N SER A 108 7.64 6.15 21.48
CA SER A 108 8.59 6.56 20.44
C SER A 108 8.14 6.15 19.06
N PHE A 109 8.66 6.85 18.08
CA PHE A 109 8.54 6.58 16.66
C PHE A 109 9.94 6.64 16.04
N ALA A 110 10.32 5.61 15.29
CA ALA A 110 11.51 5.59 14.48
C ALA A 110 11.15 5.38 13.01
N ALA A 111 11.88 6.03 12.11
CA ALA A 111 11.69 5.86 10.68
C ALA A 111 12.96 6.11 9.90
N LYS A 112 13.03 5.52 8.68
CA LYS A 112 14.16 5.66 7.78
C LYS A 112 13.67 5.60 6.33
N TRP A 113 14.18 6.47 5.49
CA TRP A 113 13.99 6.32 4.05
C TRP A 113 14.83 5.16 3.53
N ALA A 114 14.24 4.30 2.72
CA ALA A 114 14.91 3.12 2.19
C ALA A 114 16.17 3.50 1.41
N GLY A 115 17.31 2.87 1.77
CA GLY A 115 18.60 3.14 1.17
C GLY A 115 19.36 4.33 1.77
N GLU A 116 18.76 5.16 2.60
CA GLU A 116 19.46 6.24 3.31
C GLU A 116 20.14 5.71 4.59
N LYS A 117 21.12 6.45 5.11
CA LYS A 117 21.77 6.13 6.39
C LYS A 117 21.06 6.74 7.58
N LYS A 118 20.39 7.89 7.38
CA LYS A 118 19.75 8.65 8.44
C LYS A 118 18.52 7.92 8.96
N VAL A 119 18.44 7.75 10.28
CA VAL A 119 17.25 7.31 10.99
C VAL A 119 16.68 8.51 11.73
N TYR A 120 15.38 8.73 11.59
CA TYR A 120 14.60 9.70 12.34
C TYR A 120 14.10 9.00 13.59
N TYR A 121 14.20 9.68 14.73
CA TYR A 121 13.71 9.18 16.01
C TYR A 121 13.08 10.31 16.80
N PHE A 122 11.93 10.04 17.39
CA PHE A 122 11.17 10.97 18.24
C PHE A 122 10.59 10.19 19.41
N ASP A 123 10.60 10.77 20.59
CA ASP A 123 10.00 10.18 21.79
C ASP A 123 9.40 11.22 22.74
N VAL A 124 8.73 10.74 23.79
CA VAL A 124 8.03 11.58 24.77
C VAL A 124 8.88 11.90 26.02
N ARG A 125 10.18 11.61 26.03
CA ARG A 125 11.03 11.74 27.26
C ARG A 125 10.95 13.09 27.96
N ASN A 126 10.65 14.15 27.24
CA ASN A 126 10.52 15.51 27.77
C ASN A 126 9.08 16.00 27.89
N ASN A 127 8.11 15.22 27.43
CA ASN A 127 6.71 15.61 27.35
C ASN A 127 5.79 14.74 28.25
N GLY A 128 6.36 13.84 29.04
CA GLY A 128 5.61 12.93 29.89
C GLY A 128 4.77 11.93 29.08
N GLU A 129 3.44 12.02 29.20
CA GLU A 129 2.51 11.14 28.49
C GLU A 129 1.93 11.79 27.22
N ASP A 130 2.30 13.05 26.94
CA ASP A 130 1.83 13.76 25.74
C ASP A 130 2.68 13.37 24.52
N ASP A 131 2.08 12.54 23.67
CA ASP A 131 2.68 12.06 22.44
C ASP A 131 2.34 12.89 21.19
N LYS A 132 1.71 14.07 21.36
CA LYS A 132 1.26 14.91 20.24
C LYS A 132 2.39 15.28 19.28
N GLU A 133 3.55 15.65 19.81
CA GLU A 133 4.70 16.01 18.99
C GLU A 133 5.27 14.80 18.23
N VAL A 134 5.39 13.64 18.91
CA VAL A 134 5.81 12.38 18.27
C VAL A 134 4.86 12.00 17.15
N CYS A 135 3.56 12.10 17.40
CA CYS A 135 2.53 11.83 16.39
C CYS A 135 2.59 12.81 15.22
N ARG A 136 2.87 14.10 15.46
CA ARG A 136 3.03 15.11 14.42
C ARG A 136 4.20 14.81 13.49
N GLU A 137 5.36 14.46 14.04
CA GLU A 137 6.53 14.11 13.26
C GLU A 137 6.34 12.77 12.51
N ALA A 138 5.71 11.78 13.14
CA ALA A 138 5.30 10.55 12.48
C ALA A 138 4.38 10.83 11.29
N TRP A 139 3.34 11.64 11.50
CA TRP A 139 2.39 12.02 10.45
C TRP A 139 3.08 12.66 9.25
N LYS A 140 4.00 13.63 9.50
CA LYS A 140 4.75 14.31 8.42
C LYS A 140 5.55 13.33 7.56
N LEU A 141 6.23 12.35 8.18
CA LEU A 141 7.03 11.37 7.45
C LEU A 141 6.15 10.37 6.71
N LEU A 142 5.08 9.88 7.35
CA LEU A 142 4.13 8.96 6.72
C LEU A 142 3.41 9.62 5.54
N ASP A 143 3.04 10.90 5.65
CA ASP A 143 2.33 11.60 4.57
C ASP A 143 3.21 11.81 3.33
N GLN A 144 4.51 12.01 3.51
CA GLN A 144 5.47 12.14 2.41
C GLN A 144 5.80 10.83 1.69
N ALA A 145 5.50 9.68 2.31
CA ALA A 145 5.83 8.37 1.75
C ALA A 145 4.82 7.94 0.69
N ASP A 146 5.29 7.22 -0.33
CA ASP A 146 4.46 6.49 -1.30
C ASP A 146 4.20 5.05 -0.84
N ILE A 147 5.22 4.46 -0.19
CA ILE A 147 5.19 3.09 0.31
C ILE A 147 5.68 3.06 1.75
N LEU A 148 4.93 2.38 2.61
CA LEU A 148 5.25 2.17 4.03
C LEU A 148 5.69 0.73 4.25
N ILE A 149 6.80 0.53 4.94
CA ILE A 149 7.31 -0.80 5.31
C ILE A 149 7.41 -0.90 6.82
N GLY A 150 6.92 -2.00 7.39
CA GLY A 150 7.09 -2.33 8.80
C GLY A 150 7.00 -3.83 9.03
N HIS A 151 7.08 -4.24 10.29
CA HIS A 151 6.90 -5.60 10.72
C HIS A 151 5.66 -5.73 11.60
N ASN A 152 4.60 -6.38 11.14
CA ASN A 152 3.27 -6.40 11.75
C ASN A 152 2.57 -5.01 11.74
N SER A 153 3.10 -4.09 10.95
CA SER A 153 2.69 -2.69 10.95
C SER A 153 1.24 -2.47 10.52
N ASP A 154 0.70 -3.28 9.62
CA ASP A 154 -0.70 -3.15 9.17
C ASP A 154 -1.71 -3.43 10.29
N LYS A 155 -1.36 -4.29 11.23
CA LYS A 155 -2.23 -4.66 12.35
C LYS A 155 -1.98 -3.84 13.59
N PHE A 156 -0.78 -3.35 13.79
CA PHE A 156 -0.35 -2.68 15.01
C PHE A 156 -0.02 -1.21 14.75
N ASP A 157 1.13 -0.88 14.20
CA ASP A 157 1.67 0.48 14.13
C ASP A 157 0.73 1.47 13.42
N ILE A 158 0.25 1.12 12.24
CA ILE A 158 -0.64 1.98 11.45
C ILE A 158 -1.94 2.25 12.20
N LYS A 159 -2.52 1.22 12.83
CA LYS A 159 -3.77 1.39 13.58
C LYS A 159 -3.56 2.21 14.85
N LYS A 160 -2.46 1.97 15.56
CA LYS A 160 -2.09 2.74 16.76
C LYS A 160 -1.86 4.21 16.40
N LEU A 161 -1.07 4.50 15.36
CA LEU A 161 -0.83 5.87 14.89
C LEU A 161 -2.13 6.55 14.45
N ASN A 162 -2.97 5.89 13.64
CA ASN A 162 -4.26 6.45 13.24
C ASN A 162 -5.16 6.77 14.44
N THR A 163 -5.14 5.94 15.49
CA THR A 163 -5.88 6.22 16.73
C THR A 163 -5.38 7.49 17.42
N ARG A 164 -4.04 7.66 17.48
CA ARG A 164 -3.45 8.86 18.08
C ARG A 164 -3.62 10.10 17.21
N PHE A 165 -3.57 9.97 15.89
CA PHE A 165 -3.91 11.07 14.98
C PHE A 165 -5.34 11.54 15.19
N LEU A 166 -6.30 10.61 15.28
CA LEU A 166 -7.69 10.96 15.61
C LEU A 166 -7.81 11.63 16.97
N PHE A 167 -7.12 11.13 18.00
CA PHE A 167 -7.12 11.70 19.35
C PHE A 167 -6.59 13.14 19.40
N HIS A 168 -5.62 13.46 18.54
CA HIS A 168 -5.00 14.79 18.47
C HIS A 168 -5.58 15.71 17.39
N ASP A 169 -6.75 15.38 16.84
CA ASP A 169 -7.42 16.13 15.75
C ASP A 169 -6.54 16.35 14.51
N MET A 170 -5.64 15.39 14.24
CA MET A 170 -4.81 15.40 13.02
C MET A 170 -5.59 14.78 11.86
N PRO A 171 -5.39 15.28 10.63
CA PRO A 171 -6.03 14.69 9.46
C PRO A 171 -5.49 13.28 9.20
N PRO A 172 -6.28 12.40 8.54
CA PRO A 172 -5.79 11.08 8.16
C PRO A 172 -4.63 11.20 7.16
N VAL A 173 -3.64 10.33 7.29
CA VAL A 173 -2.62 10.15 6.25
C VAL A 173 -3.30 9.59 5.00
N GLY A 174 -2.98 10.13 3.83
CA GLY A 174 -3.52 9.66 2.55
C GLY A 174 -3.27 8.16 2.34
N LYS A 175 -4.08 7.52 1.47
CA LYS A 175 -3.93 6.09 1.19
C LYS A 175 -2.53 5.76 0.67
N LYS A 176 -1.78 4.97 1.40
CA LYS A 176 -0.43 4.51 1.07
C LYS A 176 -0.42 3.02 0.72
N LYS A 177 0.53 2.60 -0.09
CA LYS A 177 0.84 1.18 -0.26
C LYS A 177 1.61 0.72 0.98
N THR A 178 1.12 -0.32 1.66
CA THR A 178 1.81 -0.92 2.80
C THR A 178 2.47 -2.24 2.43
N ILE A 179 3.61 -2.50 3.02
CA ILE A 179 4.38 -3.74 2.90
C ILE A 179 4.73 -4.21 4.30
N ASP A 180 4.05 -5.25 4.73
CA ASP A 180 4.24 -5.84 6.06
C ASP A 180 5.12 -7.09 5.95
N THR A 181 6.34 -7.02 6.47
CA THR A 181 7.32 -8.12 6.40
C THR A 181 6.85 -9.38 7.13
N LEU A 182 6.01 -9.24 8.16
CA LEU A 182 5.37 -10.39 8.83
C LEU A 182 4.41 -11.11 7.88
N LYS A 183 3.62 -10.36 7.09
CA LYS A 183 2.70 -10.95 6.12
C LYS A 183 3.46 -11.69 5.02
N ILE A 184 4.56 -11.12 4.53
CA ILE A 184 5.42 -11.79 3.53
C ILE A 184 5.98 -13.08 4.14
N ALA A 185 6.54 -13.02 5.35
CA ALA A 185 7.09 -14.19 6.02
C ALA A 185 6.05 -15.31 6.16
N LYS A 186 4.85 -15.00 6.65
CA LYS A 186 3.76 -15.98 6.81
C LYS A 186 3.22 -16.53 5.50
N LYS A 187 3.21 -15.72 4.45
CA LYS A 187 2.64 -16.13 3.15
C LYS A 187 3.54 -17.09 2.39
N TYR A 188 4.84 -16.85 2.39
CA TYR A 188 5.76 -17.56 1.51
C TYR A 188 6.65 -18.58 2.23
N PHE A 189 6.74 -18.52 3.56
CA PHE A 189 7.67 -19.35 4.33
C PHE A 189 6.99 -19.98 5.55
N LYS A 190 7.58 -21.07 6.02
CA LYS A 190 7.20 -21.76 7.26
C LYS A 190 8.36 -21.65 8.25
N ILE A 191 8.64 -20.43 8.72
CA ILE A 191 9.68 -20.16 9.70
C ILE A 191 9.11 -20.50 11.10
N THR A 192 9.91 -21.08 11.99
CA THR A 192 9.48 -21.52 13.32
C THR A 192 8.86 -20.41 14.16
N SER A 193 9.40 -19.19 14.10
CA SER A 193 8.83 -18.01 14.73
C SER A 193 8.85 -16.84 13.73
N ASN A 194 7.76 -16.08 13.70
CA ASN A 194 7.66 -14.90 12.85
C ASN A 194 7.96 -13.58 13.60
N LYS A 195 8.59 -13.65 14.77
CA LYS A 195 9.13 -12.46 15.43
C LYS A 195 10.28 -11.89 14.61
N LEU A 196 10.42 -10.58 14.57
CA LEU A 196 11.43 -9.89 13.75
C LEU A 196 12.86 -10.35 14.08
N ASP A 197 13.19 -10.45 15.36
CA ASP A 197 14.46 -10.94 15.86
C ASP A 197 14.77 -12.37 15.43
N TYR A 198 13.77 -13.26 15.51
CA TYR A 198 13.91 -14.64 15.08
C TYR A 198 14.16 -14.76 13.57
N ILE A 199 13.36 -14.03 12.76
CA ILE A 199 13.54 -14.01 11.30
C ILE A 199 14.93 -13.49 10.94
N ALA A 200 15.39 -12.41 11.58
CA ALA A 200 16.71 -11.84 11.35
C ALA A 200 17.81 -12.85 11.66
N SER A 201 17.75 -13.50 12.82
CA SER A 201 18.70 -14.54 13.24
C SER A 201 18.68 -15.73 12.25
N PHE A 202 17.51 -16.22 11.87
CA PHE A 202 17.34 -17.32 10.91
C PHE A 202 17.99 -16.99 9.54
N LEU A 203 17.92 -15.72 9.12
CA LEU A 203 18.50 -15.27 7.86
C LEU A 203 19.99 -14.89 7.94
N GLY A 204 20.62 -15.08 9.12
CA GLY A 204 22.03 -14.70 9.36
C GLY A 204 22.27 -13.19 9.30
N LEU A 205 21.24 -12.40 9.59
CA LEU A 205 21.33 -10.95 9.71
C LEU A 205 21.72 -10.57 11.13
N GLU A 206 22.31 -9.40 11.33
CA GLU A 206 22.56 -8.88 12.68
C GLU A 206 21.22 -8.75 13.42
N GLY A 207 21.05 -9.53 14.47
CA GLY A 207 19.86 -9.56 15.31
C GLY A 207 19.73 -8.33 16.20
N LYS A 208 18.58 -8.22 16.89
CA LYS A 208 18.38 -7.20 17.92
C LYS A 208 19.44 -7.35 19.01
N LYS A 209 20.14 -6.27 19.32
CA LYS A 209 20.95 -6.19 20.53
C LYS A 209 20.00 -6.03 21.70
N VAL A 210 19.85 -7.07 22.51
CA VAL A 210 19.08 -6.99 23.76
C VAL A 210 19.77 -6.00 24.68
N SER A 211 19.02 -5.07 25.25
CA SER A 211 19.52 -4.21 26.32
C SER A 211 20.08 -5.05 27.46
N LYS A 212 21.25 -4.70 27.92
CA LYS A 212 21.86 -5.39 29.08
C LYS A 212 21.36 -4.87 30.42
N LYS A 213 20.75 -3.66 30.43
CA LYS A 213 20.35 -2.95 31.65
C LYS A 213 18.90 -3.22 32.04
N PHE A 214 18.01 -3.27 31.06
CA PHE A 214 16.59 -3.51 31.28
C PHE A 214 16.13 -4.70 30.43
N SER A 215 15.22 -5.54 30.95
CA SER A 215 14.41 -6.38 30.09
C SER A 215 13.50 -5.49 29.24
N GLN A 216 13.02 -6.00 28.10
CA GLN A 216 12.17 -5.20 27.20
C GLN A 216 10.93 -4.63 27.91
N GLN A 217 10.27 -5.45 28.73
CA GLN A 217 9.09 -5.02 29.46
C GLN A 217 9.42 -4.02 30.58
N GLU A 218 10.56 -4.17 31.21
CA GLU A 218 11.04 -3.26 32.25
C GLU A 218 11.42 -1.91 31.64
N MET A 219 12.08 -1.89 30.49
CA MET A 219 12.44 -0.68 29.76
C MET A 219 11.21 0.20 29.49
N TRP A 220 10.14 -0.37 28.98
CA TRP A 220 8.90 0.40 28.71
C TRP A 220 8.26 0.94 29.98
N LYS A 221 8.24 0.15 31.07
CA LYS A 221 7.74 0.61 32.37
C LYS A 221 8.56 1.77 32.91
N GLU A 222 9.89 1.69 32.78
CA GLU A 222 10.80 2.75 33.23
C GLU A 222 10.68 4.02 32.35
N CYS A 223 10.46 3.87 31.03
CA CYS A 223 10.11 5.00 30.16
C CYS A 223 8.83 5.71 30.66
N CYS A 224 7.79 4.97 31.03
CA CYS A 224 6.55 5.55 31.59
C CYS A 224 6.75 6.28 32.92
N LYS A 225 7.83 5.98 33.66
CA LYS A 225 8.23 6.68 34.89
C LYS A 225 9.11 7.91 34.61
N GLY A 226 9.42 8.19 33.33
CA GLY A 226 10.30 9.29 32.96
C GLY A 226 11.81 8.99 33.10
N ASN A 227 12.21 7.71 33.18
CA ASN A 227 13.61 7.33 33.30
C ASN A 227 14.38 7.59 31.99
N HIS A 228 15.23 8.61 31.99
CA HIS A 228 16.03 9.01 30.82
C HIS A 228 16.97 7.92 30.28
N GLU A 229 17.48 7.05 31.15
CA GLU A 229 18.34 5.95 30.70
C GLU A 229 17.53 4.88 29.97
N ALA A 230 16.33 4.60 30.45
CA ALA A 230 15.40 3.71 29.76
C ALA A 230 15.03 4.27 28.37
N PHE A 231 14.80 5.57 28.24
CA PHE A 231 14.60 6.20 26.93
C PHE A 231 15.81 6.09 26.01
N LYS A 232 17.03 6.22 26.52
CA LYS A 232 18.26 5.99 25.70
C LYS A 232 18.36 4.55 25.20
N GLU A 233 17.95 3.58 26.01
CA GLU A 233 17.91 2.18 25.61
C GLU A 233 16.76 1.93 24.59
N ASN A 234 15.59 2.52 24.81
CA ASN A 234 14.45 2.46 23.89
C ASN A 234 14.80 3.07 22.53
N GLU A 235 15.53 4.18 22.49
CA GLU A 235 16.04 4.80 21.26
C GLU A 235 16.92 3.84 20.46
N LYS A 236 17.91 3.23 21.10
CA LYS A 236 18.79 2.24 20.46
C LYS A 236 17.99 1.04 19.95
N TYR A 237 17.03 0.59 20.74
CA TYR A 237 16.18 -0.54 20.43
C TYR A 237 15.31 -0.25 19.20
N ASN A 238 14.55 0.84 19.20
CA ASN A 238 13.64 1.21 18.13
C ASN A 238 14.41 1.53 16.81
N ILE A 239 15.57 2.22 16.90
CA ILE A 239 16.46 2.46 15.75
C ILE A 239 16.99 1.14 15.18
N GLN A 240 17.38 0.20 16.04
CA GLN A 240 17.85 -1.11 15.59
C GLN A 240 16.74 -1.91 14.88
N ASP A 241 15.50 -1.82 15.34
CA ASP A 241 14.36 -2.48 14.70
C ASP A 241 14.12 -1.96 13.28
N ILE A 242 14.31 -0.67 13.03
CA ILE A 242 14.26 -0.10 11.68
C ILE A 242 15.31 -0.72 10.76
N VAL A 243 16.57 -0.82 11.23
CA VAL A 243 17.68 -1.40 10.46
C VAL A 243 17.41 -2.89 10.17
N VAL A 244 16.98 -3.62 11.19
CA VAL A 244 16.65 -5.05 11.05
C VAL A 244 15.47 -5.26 10.10
N THR A 245 14.43 -4.43 10.20
CA THR A 245 13.25 -4.49 9.32
C THR A 245 13.65 -4.24 7.86
N GLU A 246 14.52 -3.26 7.58
CA GLU A 246 15.04 -3.02 6.23
C GLU A 246 15.83 -4.22 5.70
N ASN A 247 16.70 -4.80 6.51
CA ASN A 247 17.52 -5.94 6.13
C ASN A 247 16.64 -7.19 5.86
N VAL A 248 15.68 -7.46 6.72
CA VAL A 248 14.70 -8.54 6.52
C VAL A 248 13.88 -8.30 5.25
N PHE A 249 13.35 -7.09 5.05
CA PHE A 249 12.63 -6.75 3.83
C PHE A 249 13.51 -6.97 2.59
N ASN A 250 14.76 -6.56 2.60
CA ASN A 250 15.68 -6.74 1.48
C ASN A 250 15.88 -8.22 1.10
N LYS A 251 15.81 -9.14 2.05
CA LYS A 251 15.84 -10.60 1.81
C LYS A 251 14.50 -11.13 1.28
N LEU A 252 13.38 -10.64 1.84
CA LEU A 252 12.04 -11.18 1.53
C LEU A 252 11.42 -10.59 0.25
N LYS A 253 11.77 -9.36 -0.13
CA LYS A 253 11.11 -8.62 -1.24
C LYS A 253 11.11 -9.32 -2.58
N THR A 254 12.06 -10.22 -2.83
CA THR A 254 12.15 -10.97 -4.08
C THR A 254 11.05 -12.02 -4.23
N TRP A 255 10.48 -12.48 -3.11
CA TRP A 255 9.41 -13.47 -3.06
C TRP A 255 8.02 -12.84 -3.14
N ASP A 256 7.89 -11.58 -2.76
CA ASP A 256 6.59 -10.92 -2.73
C ASP A 256 6.17 -10.42 -4.12
N GLU A 257 5.08 -10.99 -4.65
CA GLU A 257 4.50 -10.63 -5.93
C GLU A 257 3.61 -9.39 -5.88
N SER A 258 3.19 -8.97 -4.68
CA SER A 258 2.29 -7.82 -4.49
C SER A 258 3.00 -6.47 -4.72
N ILE A 259 4.33 -6.47 -4.72
CA ILE A 259 5.15 -5.27 -4.85
C ILE A 259 5.43 -5.02 -6.33
N ASN A 260 4.79 -4.00 -6.87
CA ASN A 260 5.03 -3.52 -8.22
C ASN A 260 5.32 -2.02 -8.22
N ILE A 261 6.57 -1.65 -8.50
CA ILE A 261 7.00 -0.24 -8.56
C ILE A 261 6.89 0.37 -9.96
N GLN A 262 6.51 -0.42 -10.97
CA GLN A 262 6.43 0.05 -12.36
C GLN A 262 5.42 1.19 -12.55
N ALA A 263 4.37 1.22 -11.72
CA ALA A 263 3.38 2.29 -11.74
C ALA A 263 4.00 3.66 -11.36
N TYR A 264 5.04 3.66 -10.53
CA TYR A 264 5.74 4.86 -10.09
C TYR A 264 6.83 5.27 -11.08
N THR A 265 7.58 4.29 -11.61
CA THR A 265 8.72 4.53 -12.50
C THR A 265 8.31 4.69 -13.96
N GLN A 266 7.07 4.31 -14.33
CA GLN A 266 6.57 4.22 -15.71
C GLN A 266 7.48 3.39 -16.64
N ARG A 267 8.34 2.59 -16.08
CA ARG A 267 9.30 1.69 -16.77
C ARG A 267 9.17 0.28 -16.23
N VAL A 268 9.63 -0.68 -17.00
CA VAL A 268 9.74 -2.07 -16.56
C VAL A 268 10.91 -2.18 -15.59
N THR A 269 10.66 -1.89 -14.32
CA THR A 269 11.67 -1.83 -13.26
C THR A 269 11.37 -2.87 -12.18
N CYS A 270 12.37 -3.59 -11.72
CA CYS A 270 12.27 -4.51 -10.59
C CYS A 270 12.27 -3.72 -9.27
N ILE A 271 11.69 -4.30 -8.20
CA ILE A 271 11.72 -3.74 -6.84
C ILE A 271 13.15 -3.43 -6.35
N CYS A 272 14.18 -4.06 -6.91
CA CYS A 272 15.58 -3.78 -6.60
C CYS A 272 16.19 -2.62 -7.43
N GLY A 273 15.38 -1.93 -8.24
CA GLY A 273 15.81 -0.84 -9.12
C GLY A 273 16.44 -1.28 -10.45
N ASN A 274 16.57 -2.59 -10.71
CA ASN A 274 17.16 -3.09 -11.94
C ASN A 274 16.15 -3.11 -13.09
N GLU A 275 16.56 -2.76 -14.29
CA GLU A 275 15.74 -2.73 -15.51
C GLU A 275 16.10 -3.86 -16.51
N SER A 276 17.09 -4.70 -16.18
CA SER A 276 17.53 -5.80 -17.02
C SER A 276 16.90 -7.12 -16.59
N PHE A 277 16.30 -7.84 -17.57
CA PHE A 277 15.56 -9.08 -17.35
C PHE A 277 15.91 -10.13 -18.41
N LYS A 278 15.92 -11.39 -17.99
CA LYS A 278 15.97 -12.55 -18.89
C LYS A 278 14.58 -13.15 -19.05
N LYS A 279 14.19 -13.50 -20.28
CA LYS A 279 12.99 -14.34 -20.51
C LYS A 279 13.22 -15.74 -19.93
N GLU A 280 12.19 -16.29 -19.24
CA GLU A 280 12.27 -17.57 -18.55
C GLU A 280 10.96 -18.35 -18.67
N GLY A 281 10.68 -18.86 -19.86
CA GLY A 281 9.47 -19.66 -20.10
C GLY A 281 8.17 -18.91 -19.78
N PHE A 282 7.11 -19.65 -19.51
CA PHE A 282 5.77 -19.13 -19.31
C PHE A 282 5.18 -19.54 -17.95
N SER A 283 4.28 -18.72 -17.44
CA SER A 283 3.33 -19.05 -16.38
C SER A 283 1.98 -19.36 -17.02
N TYR A 284 1.34 -20.45 -16.62
CA TYR A 284 0.08 -20.90 -17.19
C TYR A 284 -1.06 -20.77 -16.20
N THR A 285 -2.23 -20.39 -16.69
CA THR A 285 -3.52 -20.45 -16.01
C THR A 285 -4.47 -21.32 -16.82
N LYS A 286 -5.70 -21.53 -16.38
CA LYS A 286 -6.69 -22.33 -17.14
C LYS A 286 -6.91 -21.84 -18.59
N THR A 287 -6.75 -20.53 -18.83
CA THR A 287 -7.01 -19.91 -20.14
C THR A 287 -5.94 -18.90 -20.55
N GLY A 288 -4.74 -19.03 -20.03
CA GLY A 288 -3.68 -18.05 -20.27
C GLY A 288 -2.28 -18.60 -20.21
N ALA A 289 -1.42 -18.07 -21.08
CA ALA A 289 0.03 -18.25 -21.06
C ALA A 289 0.68 -16.87 -21.01
N PHE A 290 1.49 -16.63 -19.98
CA PHE A 290 2.09 -15.34 -19.68
C PHE A 290 3.61 -15.48 -19.60
N GLN A 291 4.34 -14.70 -20.38
CA GLN A 291 5.81 -14.71 -20.38
C GLN A 291 6.35 -14.36 -19.00
N ARG A 292 7.25 -15.19 -18.48
CA ARG A 292 8.01 -14.90 -17.26
C ARG A 292 9.34 -14.23 -17.60
N TYR A 293 9.77 -13.33 -16.72
CA TYR A 293 11.01 -12.60 -16.79
C TYR A 293 11.73 -12.68 -15.45
N ARG A 294 13.00 -13.03 -15.46
CA ARG A 294 13.83 -13.05 -14.26
C ARG A 294 14.74 -11.82 -14.23
N CYS A 295 14.68 -11.07 -13.12
CA CYS A 295 15.59 -9.96 -12.89
C CYS A 295 17.05 -10.46 -12.84
N THR A 296 17.95 -9.83 -13.60
CA THR A 296 19.37 -10.24 -13.65
C THR A 296 20.10 -9.99 -12.35
N LYS A 297 19.69 -8.97 -11.55
CA LYS A 297 20.30 -8.58 -10.29
C LYS A 297 19.79 -9.40 -9.10
N CYS A 298 18.52 -9.31 -8.75
CA CYS A 298 17.97 -9.91 -7.53
C CYS A 298 17.27 -11.25 -7.76
N LYS A 299 17.20 -11.72 -8.99
CA LYS A 299 16.62 -13.01 -9.43
C LYS A 299 15.10 -13.11 -9.24
N LYS A 300 14.40 -12.05 -8.81
CA LYS A 300 12.94 -12.03 -8.74
C LYS A 300 12.35 -12.37 -10.09
N VAL A 301 11.31 -13.21 -10.07
CA VAL A 301 10.53 -13.55 -11.27
C VAL A 301 9.36 -12.57 -11.40
N HIS A 302 9.15 -12.04 -12.57
CA HIS A 302 8.02 -11.20 -12.95
C HIS A 302 7.22 -11.90 -14.04
N THR A 303 5.91 -11.76 -14.02
CA THR A 303 5.02 -12.32 -15.05
C THR A 303 4.40 -11.17 -15.85
N SER A 304 4.45 -11.28 -17.17
CA SER A 304 3.81 -10.33 -18.08
C SER A 304 2.30 -10.31 -17.84
N LYS A 305 1.67 -9.14 -18.05
CA LYS A 305 0.20 -9.04 -18.12
C LYS A 305 -0.34 -9.45 -19.50
N TYR A 306 0.51 -9.54 -20.51
CA TYR A 306 0.11 -9.94 -21.85
C TYR A 306 -0.09 -11.46 -21.91
N ASN A 307 -1.30 -11.84 -22.29
CA ASN A 307 -1.65 -13.23 -22.51
C ASN A 307 -1.30 -13.64 -23.95
N HIS A 308 -0.45 -14.62 -24.10
CA HIS A 308 -0.03 -15.14 -25.41
C HIS A 308 -1.05 -16.06 -26.10
N ILE A 309 -2.08 -16.51 -25.37
CA ILE A 309 -3.18 -17.29 -25.95
C ILE A 309 -4.20 -16.33 -26.59
N PRO A 310 -4.50 -16.47 -27.89
CA PRO A 310 -5.50 -15.67 -28.58
C PRO A 310 -6.88 -15.78 -27.93
N LYS A 311 -7.71 -14.72 -28.05
CA LYS A 311 -9.07 -14.71 -27.48
C LYS A 311 -9.96 -15.80 -28.05
N GLU A 312 -9.75 -16.15 -29.31
CA GLU A 312 -10.51 -17.17 -30.04
C GLU A 312 -10.28 -18.56 -29.46
N ASP A 313 -9.00 -18.89 -29.18
CA ASP A 313 -8.60 -20.20 -28.66
C ASP A 313 -9.09 -20.43 -27.21
N LYS A 314 -9.26 -19.36 -26.43
CA LYS A 314 -9.75 -19.45 -25.04
C LYS A 314 -11.15 -20.04 -24.93
N ARG A 315 -12.01 -19.80 -25.92
CA ARG A 315 -13.38 -20.34 -25.94
C ARG A 315 -13.40 -21.86 -26.05
N ASN A 316 -12.37 -22.42 -26.66
CA ASN A 316 -12.23 -23.86 -26.91
C ASN A 316 -11.49 -24.61 -25.77
N MET A 317 -10.86 -23.87 -24.83
CA MET A 317 -10.09 -24.44 -23.73
C MET A 317 -10.88 -24.73 -22.47
N THR A 318 -12.11 -24.25 -22.37
CA THR A 318 -12.98 -24.48 -21.19
C THR A 318 -14.14 -25.38 -21.58
N PHE A 319 -14.15 -26.61 -21.06
CA PHE A 319 -15.35 -27.44 -21.06
C PHE A 319 -16.36 -26.84 -20.08
N LYS A 320 -17.62 -26.84 -20.48
CA LYS A 320 -18.74 -26.46 -19.61
C LYS A 320 -18.99 -27.52 -18.55
#